data_2f93ef5cfd0e8d75cd96f73f1487efc5
#
_entry.id   2f93ef5cfd0e8d75cd96f73f1487efc5
#
_cell.length_a   1.000
_cell.length_b   1.000
_cell.length_c   1.000
_cell.angle_alpha   90.00
_cell.angle_beta   90.00
_cell.angle_gamma   90.00
#
_symmetry.space_group_name_H-M   'P 1'
#
loop_
_entity.id
_entity.type
_entity.pdbx_description
1 polymer ?
#
loop_
_entity_poly.entity_id
_entity_poly.type
_entity_poly.pdbx_seq_one_letter_code
_entity_poly.pdbx_strand_id
1 'polypeptide(L)'
;WADKWDVSVGSMTVTTDRQKVLDFSVPYYYTPAVVAVRADSGITSLADLEGQSLCVGTATTYESWLNHDMAGLGLPEASIYAEAPNVTVVPLETDQECAQAIAAGREDFVGYVTSETVVDANIAAGFPVVKLGSPVFSEDLAASFDKTSSLPTGTLLAEVNKVFTKMHEDGALSDLSLKWFDVDLTQAPN
;
A
#
# COMPACT_ATOMS: atom_id res chain seq x y z
N TRP A 1 -11.73 16.21 -1.28
CA TRP A 1 -12.57 15.98 -2.47
C TRP A 1 -13.32 17.26 -2.89
N ALA A 2 -14.04 17.92 -1.95
CA ALA A 2 -14.66 19.23 -2.16
C ALA A 2 -15.48 19.31 -3.47
N ASP A 3 -16.30 18.28 -3.75
CA ASP A 3 -17.14 18.14 -4.95
C ASP A 3 -16.40 18.24 -6.31
N LYS A 4 -15.08 17.95 -6.30
CA LYS A 4 -14.29 17.93 -7.54
C LYS A 4 -14.18 16.53 -8.14
N TRP A 5 -14.39 15.50 -7.35
CA TRP A 5 -14.23 14.10 -7.71
C TRP A 5 -15.36 13.29 -7.09
N ASP A 6 -15.96 12.38 -7.86
CA ASP A 6 -17.01 11.48 -7.40
C ASP A 6 -16.44 10.13 -6.96
N VAL A 7 -15.33 9.72 -7.56
CA VAL A 7 -14.65 8.45 -7.30
C VAL A 7 -13.15 8.62 -7.43
N SER A 8 -12.40 7.90 -6.59
CA SER A 8 -10.97 7.68 -6.76
C SER A 8 -10.73 6.19 -6.99
N VAL A 9 -10.11 5.86 -8.13
CA VAL A 9 -9.65 4.51 -8.45
C VAL A 9 -8.13 4.51 -8.36
N GLY A 10 -7.62 4.16 -7.17
CA GLY A 10 -6.21 4.19 -6.84
C GLY A 10 -5.89 3.18 -5.74
N SER A 11 -4.68 3.21 -5.21
CA SER A 11 -4.23 2.28 -4.18
C SER A 11 -4.75 2.70 -2.79
N MET A 12 -6.07 2.66 -2.59
CA MET A 12 -6.71 3.05 -1.34
C MET A 12 -7.10 1.82 -0.53
N THR A 13 -6.37 1.57 0.53
CA THR A 13 -6.67 0.49 1.49
C THR A 13 -7.98 0.76 2.21
N VAL A 14 -8.82 -0.24 2.33
CA VAL A 14 -10.05 -0.20 3.11
C VAL A 14 -9.70 -0.27 4.60
N THR A 15 -9.88 0.83 5.33
CA THR A 15 -9.66 0.87 6.78
C THR A 15 -10.90 1.38 7.52
N THR A 16 -11.02 1.01 8.80
CA THR A 16 -12.15 1.45 9.65
C THR A 16 -12.28 2.97 9.69
N ASP A 17 -11.16 3.69 9.79
CA ASP A 17 -11.19 5.16 9.85
C ASP A 17 -11.58 5.79 8.51
N ARG A 18 -11.04 5.28 7.41
CA ARG A 18 -11.44 5.73 6.07
C ARG A 18 -12.91 5.46 5.79
N GLN A 19 -13.44 4.31 6.25
CA GLN A 19 -14.86 3.96 6.12
C GLN A 19 -15.82 4.91 6.87
N LYS A 20 -15.36 5.72 7.82
CA LYS A 20 -16.18 6.76 8.46
C LYS A 20 -16.55 7.88 7.49
N VAL A 21 -15.70 8.19 6.52
CA VAL A 21 -15.84 9.32 5.60
C VAL A 21 -15.92 8.91 4.12
N LEU A 22 -15.57 7.67 3.78
CA LEU A 22 -15.61 7.12 2.44
C LEU A 22 -16.44 5.84 2.38
N ASP A 23 -17.14 5.64 1.26
CA ASP A 23 -17.63 4.34 0.85
C ASP A 23 -16.64 3.68 -0.09
N PHE A 24 -16.59 2.36 -0.07
CA PHE A 24 -15.63 1.57 -0.86
C PHE A 24 -16.34 0.56 -1.76
N SER A 25 -15.78 0.33 -2.94
CA SER A 25 -16.16 -0.80 -3.78
C SER A 25 -15.71 -2.12 -3.17
N VAL A 26 -16.11 -3.23 -3.81
CA VAL A 26 -15.38 -4.50 -3.64
C VAL A 26 -13.91 -4.28 -3.99
N PRO A 27 -12.96 -4.94 -3.29
CA PRO A 27 -11.55 -4.85 -3.64
C PRO A 27 -11.35 -5.31 -5.09
N TYR A 28 -10.50 -4.59 -5.83
CA TYR A 28 -10.18 -4.97 -7.21
C TYR A 28 -8.76 -5.53 -7.36
N TYR A 29 -7.90 -5.32 -6.36
CA TYR A 29 -6.64 -6.05 -6.22
C TYR A 29 -6.12 -5.98 -4.78
N TYR A 30 -5.13 -6.82 -4.49
CA TYR A 30 -4.47 -6.94 -3.20
C TYR A 30 -2.99 -6.69 -3.39
N THR A 31 -2.34 -6.01 -2.45
CA THR A 31 -0.91 -5.79 -2.56
C THR A 31 -0.20 -6.10 -1.26
N PRO A 32 0.89 -6.88 -1.32
CA PRO A 32 1.76 -7.07 -0.18
C PRO A 32 2.51 -5.78 0.15
N ALA A 33 2.61 -5.44 1.42
CA ALA A 33 3.49 -4.40 1.95
C ALA A 33 4.85 -5.01 2.26
N VAL A 34 5.92 -4.36 1.84
CA VAL A 34 7.30 -4.82 2.06
C VAL A 34 8.18 -3.69 2.57
N VAL A 35 9.23 -4.06 3.27
CA VAL A 35 10.33 -3.15 3.60
C VAL A 35 11.38 -3.23 2.50
N ALA A 36 11.83 -2.09 2.00
CA ALA A 36 13.01 -1.98 1.16
C ALA A 36 14.12 -1.26 1.92
N VAL A 37 15.34 -1.77 1.81
CA VAL A 37 16.52 -1.17 2.45
C VAL A 37 17.57 -0.83 1.41
N ARG A 38 18.45 0.11 1.73
CA ARG A 38 19.60 0.42 0.88
C ARG A 38 20.42 -0.85 0.66
N ALA A 39 20.82 -1.08 -0.57
CA ALA A 39 21.58 -2.29 -0.95
C ALA A 39 22.95 -2.40 -0.24
N ASP A 40 23.51 -1.27 0.19
CA ASP A 40 24.78 -1.17 0.92
C ASP A 40 24.63 -1.11 2.45
N SER A 41 23.40 -1.21 2.99
CA SER A 41 23.13 -1.06 4.43
C SER A 41 23.66 -2.21 5.29
N GLY A 42 23.86 -3.39 4.71
CA GLY A 42 24.18 -4.61 5.46
C GLY A 42 23.02 -5.21 6.25
N ILE A 43 21.81 -4.63 6.15
CA ILE A 43 20.58 -5.11 6.81
C ILE A 43 20.06 -6.32 6.05
N THR A 44 19.76 -7.41 6.76
CA THR A 44 19.34 -8.69 6.18
C THR A 44 18.04 -9.22 6.75
N SER A 45 17.57 -8.66 7.86
CA SER A 45 16.32 -9.07 8.54
C SER A 45 15.60 -7.88 9.17
N LEU A 46 14.29 -8.05 9.49
CA LEU A 46 13.53 -7.03 10.23
C LEU A 46 14.15 -6.72 11.60
N ALA A 47 14.79 -7.70 12.24
CA ALA A 47 15.44 -7.50 13.53
C ALA A 47 16.64 -6.53 13.45
N ASP A 48 17.32 -6.48 12.30
CA ASP A 48 18.46 -5.55 12.09
C ASP A 48 18.00 -4.09 11.97
N LEU A 49 16.70 -3.85 11.83
CA LEU A 49 16.11 -2.51 11.75
C LEU A 49 15.88 -1.88 13.14
N GLU A 50 15.99 -2.64 14.21
CA GLU A 50 15.78 -2.14 15.57
C GLU A 50 16.67 -0.92 15.86
N GLY A 51 16.04 0.21 16.23
CA GLY A 51 16.74 1.48 16.48
C GLY A 51 17.21 2.22 15.23
N GLN A 52 16.95 1.73 14.03
CA GLN A 52 17.26 2.42 12.76
C GLN A 52 16.20 3.48 12.43
N SER A 53 16.42 4.26 11.37
CA SER A 53 15.43 5.17 10.81
C SER A 53 14.85 4.58 9.52
N LEU A 54 13.52 4.58 9.38
CA LEU A 54 12.82 4.19 8.16
C LEU A 54 11.94 5.32 7.65
N CYS A 55 11.96 5.52 6.34
CA CYS A 55 11.11 6.50 5.67
C CYS A 55 9.75 5.89 5.31
N VAL A 56 8.70 6.71 5.26
CA VAL A 56 7.34 6.29 4.89
C VAL A 56 6.53 7.46 4.35
N GLY A 57 5.57 7.20 3.49
CA GLY A 57 4.58 8.19 3.06
C GLY A 57 3.60 8.50 4.19
N THR A 58 3.31 9.79 4.39
CA THR A 58 2.41 10.28 5.43
C THR A 58 0.97 9.79 5.21
N ALA A 59 0.27 9.45 6.29
CA ALA A 59 -1.13 8.98 6.33
C ALA A 59 -1.38 7.69 5.53
N THR A 60 -0.33 6.86 5.40
CA THR A 60 -0.42 5.52 4.80
C THR A 60 -0.63 4.45 5.88
N THR A 61 -1.07 3.27 5.46
CA THR A 61 -1.10 2.06 6.30
C THR A 61 0.31 1.61 6.69
N TYR A 62 1.30 1.91 5.88
CA TYR A 62 2.72 1.67 6.15
C TYR A 62 3.23 2.50 7.34
N GLU A 63 2.81 3.78 7.41
CA GLU A 63 3.10 4.64 8.57
C GLU A 63 2.44 4.09 9.85
N SER A 64 1.18 3.63 9.75
CA SER A 64 0.48 3.00 10.87
C SER A 64 1.18 1.73 11.33
N TRP A 65 1.70 0.90 10.40
CA TRP A 65 2.48 -0.29 10.74
C TRP A 65 3.75 0.07 11.51
N LEU A 66 4.54 1.02 11.02
CA LEU A 66 5.76 1.49 11.71
C LEU A 66 5.48 2.11 13.08
N ASN A 67 4.32 2.73 13.26
CA ASN A 67 3.89 3.31 14.54
C ASN A 67 3.19 2.31 15.47
N HIS A 68 3.13 1.01 15.12
CA HIS A 68 2.45 -0.05 15.89
C HIS A 68 0.94 0.20 16.06
N ASP A 69 0.28 0.88 15.10
CA ASP A 69 -1.15 1.26 15.17
C ASP A 69 -2.00 0.48 14.14
N MET A 70 -1.68 -0.80 13.92
CA MET A 70 -2.43 -1.65 12.99
C MET A 70 -3.81 -2.04 13.54
N ALA A 71 -3.96 -2.14 14.85
CA ALA A 71 -5.22 -2.55 15.48
C ALA A 71 -6.39 -1.58 15.17
N GLY A 72 -6.09 -0.28 15.01
CA GLY A 72 -7.07 0.75 14.65
C GLY A 72 -7.51 0.73 13.18
N LEU A 73 -6.78 0.05 12.31
CA LEU A 73 -7.07 0.04 10.87
C LEU A 73 -8.23 -0.90 10.50
N GLY A 74 -8.53 -1.91 11.33
CA GLY A 74 -9.59 -2.89 11.03
C GLY A 74 -9.25 -3.84 9.89
N LEU A 75 -7.95 -4.03 9.60
CA LEU A 75 -7.50 -5.06 8.67
C LEU A 75 -7.69 -6.45 9.29
N PRO A 76 -7.95 -7.49 8.47
CA PRO A 76 -8.01 -8.86 8.97
C PRO A 76 -6.70 -9.24 9.65
N GLU A 77 -6.76 -9.88 10.82
CA GLU A 77 -5.55 -10.33 11.53
C GLU A 77 -4.69 -11.26 10.66
N ALA A 78 -5.33 -12.10 9.85
CA ALA A 78 -4.65 -13.00 8.92
C ALA A 78 -3.86 -12.27 7.81
N SER A 79 -4.12 -10.98 7.57
CA SER A 79 -3.37 -10.17 6.61
C SER A 79 -2.15 -9.46 7.20
N ILE A 80 -1.91 -9.59 8.52
CA ILE A 80 -0.74 -9.02 9.21
C ILE A 80 0.25 -10.15 9.50
N TYR A 81 1.41 -10.12 8.84
CA TYR A 81 2.37 -11.22 8.86
C TYR A 81 3.55 -10.99 9.80
N ALA A 82 3.85 -9.72 10.10
CA ALA A 82 4.94 -9.36 11.01
C ALA A 82 4.62 -8.08 11.77
N GLU A 83 5.12 -8.01 13.00
CA GLU A 83 5.14 -6.76 13.77
C GLU A 83 6.27 -5.84 13.26
N ALA A 84 6.06 -4.54 13.37
CA ALA A 84 7.08 -3.57 13.04
C ALA A 84 8.22 -3.59 14.07
N PRO A 85 9.48 -3.44 13.66
CA PRO A 85 10.57 -3.16 14.58
C PRO A 85 10.42 -1.75 15.19
N ASN A 86 11.04 -1.52 16.35
CA ASN A 86 11.08 -0.18 16.93
C ASN A 86 12.07 0.69 16.15
N VAL A 87 11.57 1.58 15.32
CA VAL A 87 12.36 2.45 14.44
C VAL A 87 12.05 3.92 14.68
N THR A 88 12.93 4.80 14.22
CA THR A 88 12.60 6.20 14.06
C THR A 88 11.88 6.40 12.73
N VAL A 89 10.61 6.79 12.76
CA VAL A 89 9.81 7.03 11.55
C VAL A 89 10.18 8.38 10.95
N VAL A 90 10.52 8.40 9.66
CA VAL A 90 10.82 9.62 8.90
C VAL A 90 9.73 9.80 7.84
N PRO A 91 8.70 10.62 8.10
CA PRO A 91 7.61 10.81 7.15
C PRO A 91 8.02 11.76 6.01
N LEU A 92 7.70 11.39 4.77
CA LEU A 92 7.69 12.25 3.60
C LEU A 92 6.26 12.32 3.03
N GLU A 93 6.02 13.11 2.00
CA GLU A 93 4.67 13.24 1.43
C GLU A 93 4.21 11.91 0.80
N THR A 94 5.12 11.21 0.11
CA THR A 94 4.85 9.93 -0.55
C THR A 94 5.96 8.91 -0.32
N ASP A 95 5.64 7.61 -0.41
CA ASP A 95 6.62 6.53 -0.37
C ASP A 95 7.63 6.62 -1.52
N GLN A 96 7.20 7.12 -2.68
CA GLN A 96 8.07 7.31 -3.83
C GLN A 96 9.14 8.37 -3.58
N GLU A 97 8.84 9.41 -2.78
CA GLU A 97 9.85 10.37 -2.35
C GLU A 97 10.91 9.74 -1.46
N CYS A 98 10.53 8.77 -0.60
CA CYS A 98 11.50 8.00 0.18
C CYS A 98 12.49 7.25 -0.74
N ALA A 99 11.98 6.54 -1.74
CA ALA A 99 12.80 5.82 -2.71
C ALA A 99 13.72 6.78 -3.51
N GLN A 100 13.18 7.90 -3.98
CA GLN A 100 13.94 8.92 -4.70
C GLN A 100 15.02 9.58 -3.83
N ALA A 101 14.73 9.81 -2.54
CA ALA A 101 15.69 10.36 -1.59
C ALA A 101 16.89 9.40 -1.40
N ILE A 102 16.65 8.10 -1.28
CA ILE A 102 17.72 7.08 -1.25
C ILE A 102 18.53 7.11 -2.55
N ALA A 103 17.86 7.13 -3.71
CA ALA A 103 18.52 7.19 -5.00
C ALA A 103 19.35 8.48 -5.20
N ALA A 104 18.95 9.57 -4.56
CA ALA A 104 19.68 10.84 -4.51
C ALA A 104 20.81 10.87 -3.47
N GLY A 105 21.04 9.77 -2.72
CA GLY A 105 22.10 9.67 -1.73
C GLY A 105 21.76 10.22 -0.35
N ARG A 106 20.49 10.34 0.01
CA ARG A 106 20.08 10.72 1.37
C ARG A 106 20.33 9.55 2.33
N GLU A 107 20.92 9.82 3.50
CA GLU A 107 21.46 8.81 4.41
C GLU A 107 20.85 8.81 5.82
N ASP A 108 19.90 9.70 6.12
CA ASP A 108 19.29 9.84 7.45
C ASP A 108 18.24 8.75 7.74
N PHE A 109 17.98 7.85 6.77
CA PHE A 109 17.23 6.62 6.95
C PHE A 109 17.81 5.49 6.08
N VAL A 110 17.64 4.26 6.54
CA VAL A 110 18.26 3.08 5.91
C VAL A 110 17.36 2.38 4.89
N GLY A 111 16.06 2.73 4.87
CA GLY A 111 15.08 2.09 4.00
C GLY A 111 13.71 2.75 4.10
N TYR A 112 12.72 2.14 3.47
CA TYR A 112 11.34 2.61 3.45
C TYR A 112 10.36 1.44 3.38
N VAL A 113 9.07 1.71 3.66
CA VAL A 113 7.98 0.73 3.56
C VAL A 113 6.99 1.19 2.51
N THR A 114 6.60 0.29 1.61
CA THR A 114 5.58 0.53 0.59
C THR A 114 5.08 -0.80 0.01
N SER A 115 4.24 -0.75 -1.03
CA SER A 115 3.80 -1.94 -1.74
C SER A 115 4.95 -2.64 -2.49
N GLU A 116 4.88 -3.96 -2.55
CA GLU A 116 5.89 -4.79 -3.22
C GLU A 116 6.08 -4.40 -4.69
N THR A 117 5.00 -4.10 -5.39
CA THR A 117 5.04 -3.68 -6.80
C THR A 117 5.83 -2.39 -7.02
N VAL A 118 5.75 -1.45 -6.08
CA VAL A 118 6.52 -0.20 -6.12
C VAL A 118 8.00 -0.48 -5.88
N VAL A 119 8.33 -1.35 -4.93
CA VAL A 119 9.74 -1.73 -4.67
C VAL A 119 10.32 -2.44 -5.89
N ASP A 120 9.59 -3.38 -6.50
CA ASP A 120 10.05 -4.09 -7.69
C ASP A 120 10.28 -3.14 -8.87
N ALA A 121 9.38 -2.17 -9.08
CA ALA A 121 9.55 -1.15 -10.10
C ALA A 121 10.78 -0.26 -9.83
N ASN A 122 11.04 0.11 -8.58
CA ASN A 122 12.21 0.91 -8.20
C ASN A 122 13.51 0.12 -8.41
N ILE A 123 13.55 -1.17 -8.05
CA ILE A 123 14.70 -2.05 -8.31
C ILE A 123 14.93 -2.19 -9.81
N ALA A 124 13.87 -2.43 -10.60
CA ALA A 124 13.97 -2.51 -12.05
C ALA A 124 14.45 -1.20 -12.70
N ALA A 125 14.11 -0.05 -12.11
CA ALA A 125 14.60 1.27 -12.50
C ALA A 125 16.06 1.55 -12.06
N GLY A 126 16.70 0.62 -11.36
CA GLY A 126 18.09 0.74 -10.91
C GLY A 126 18.29 1.54 -9.62
N PHE A 127 17.26 1.70 -8.81
CA PHE A 127 17.41 2.32 -7.49
C PHE A 127 18.27 1.41 -6.59
N PRO A 128 19.15 1.99 -5.75
CA PRO A 128 20.11 1.22 -4.95
C PRO A 128 19.43 0.63 -3.69
N VAL A 129 18.35 -0.13 -3.88
CA VAL A 129 17.56 -0.75 -2.80
C VAL A 129 17.34 -2.24 -3.08
N VAL A 130 17.08 -2.99 -2.02
CA VAL A 130 16.70 -4.40 -2.05
C VAL A 130 15.50 -4.64 -1.15
N LYS A 131 14.65 -5.62 -1.51
CA LYS A 131 13.58 -6.07 -0.61
C LYS A 131 14.17 -6.78 0.60
N LEU A 132 13.60 -6.51 1.77
CA LEU A 132 14.00 -7.13 3.03
C LEU A 132 13.00 -8.23 3.43
N GLY A 133 13.40 -9.47 3.22
CA GLY A 133 12.59 -10.63 3.65
C GLY A 133 11.27 -10.78 2.89
N SER A 134 10.25 -11.25 3.62
CA SER A 134 8.88 -11.47 3.13
C SER A 134 7.99 -10.27 3.38
N PRO A 135 6.81 -10.19 2.76
CA PRO A 135 5.80 -9.18 3.07
C PRO A 135 5.50 -9.10 4.57
N VAL A 136 5.21 -7.90 5.05
CA VAL A 136 4.91 -7.64 6.46
C VAL A 136 3.41 -7.57 6.74
N PHE A 137 2.60 -7.19 5.75
CA PHE A 137 1.14 -7.32 5.74
C PHE A 137 0.62 -7.27 4.30
N SER A 138 -0.68 -7.45 4.12
CA SER A 138 -1.36 -7.31 2.83
C SER A 138 -2.52 -6.34 2.94
N GLU A 139 -2.81 -5.65 1.85
CA GLU A 139 -3.83 -4.61 1.76
C GLU A 139 -4.88 -4.96 0.71
N ASP A 140 -6.15 -4.78 1.09
CA ASP A 140 -7.30 -4.81 0.17
C ASP A 140 -7.46 -3.42 -0.45
N LEU A 141 -7.30 -3.30 -1.76
CA LEU A 141 -7.35 -2.03 -2.45
C LEU A 141 -8.65 -1.88 -3.24
N ALA A 142 -9.37 -0.79 -2.97
CA ALA A 142 -10.70 -0.55 -3.51
C ALA A 142 -10.86 0.87 -4.07
N ALA A 143 -11.83 1.05 -4.96
CA ALA A 143 -12.27 2.38 -5.36
C ALA A 143 -13.02 3.05 -4.20
N SER A 144 -12.75 4.32 -3.96
CA SER A 144 -13.33 5.08 -2.85
C SER A 144 -14.22 6.22 -3.35
N PHE A 145 -15.30 6.49 -2.60
CA PHE A 145 -16.34 7.44 -2.90
C PHE A 145 -16.55 8.35 -1.69
N ASP A 146 -16.64 9.66 -1.92
CA ASP A 146 -16.84 10.63 -0.85
C ASP A 146 -18.29 10.57 -0.33
N LYS A 147 -18.48 10.26 0.95
CA LYS A 147 -19.80 10.28 1.62
C LYS A 147 -20.39 11.67 1.73
N THR A 148 -19.57 12.71 1.64
CA THR A 148 -19.99 14.11 1.76
C THR A 148 -20.21 14.78 0.40
N SER A 149 -20.12 14.05 -0.71
CA SER A 149 -20.40 14.57 -2.05
C SER A 149 -21.81 15.14 -2.13
N SER A 150 -21.97 16.26 -2.84
CA SER A 150 -23.26 16.85 -3.14
C SER A 150 -24.13 15.99 -4.08
N LEU A 151 -23.50 15.05 -4.81
CA LEU A 151 -24.16 14.06 -5.65
C LEU A 151 -24.30 12.72 -4.92
N PRO A 152 -25.44 12.00 -5.09
CA PRO A 152 -25.61 10.70 -4.47
C PRO A 152 -24.70 9.65 -5.12
N THR A 153 -23.61 9.30 -4.45
CA THR A 153 -22.58 8.35 -4.96
C THR A 153 -23.03 6.89 -4.91
N GLY A 154 -24.10 6.55 -4.15
CA GLY A 154 -24.52 5.16 -3.94
C GLY A 154 -24.90 4.40 -5.22
N THR A 155 -25.52 5.07 -6.20
CA THR A 155 -25.83 4.44 -7.51
C THR A 155 -24.56 4.18 -8.33
N LEU A 156 -23.62 5.12 -8.32
CA LEU A 156 -22.33 4.96 -8.98
C LEU A 156 -21.53 3.81 -8.34
N LEU A 157 -21.47 3.76 -7.01
CA LEU A 157 -20.83 2.66 -6.26
C LEU A 157 -21.44 1.30 -6.63
N ALA A 158 -22.78 1.22 -6.71
CA ALA A 158 -23.45 -0.02 -7.08
C ALA A 158 -23.07 -0.50 -8.50
N GLU A 159 -22.98 0.42 -9.47
CA GLU A 159 -22.57 0.07 -10.84
C GLU A 159 -21.07 -0.27 -10.91
N VAL A 160 -20.21 0.45 -10.19
CA VAL A 160 -18.76 0.10 -10.12
C VAL A 160 -18.59 -1.29 -9.52
N ASN A 161 -19.31 -1.65 -8.45
CA ASN A 161 -19.28 -2.99 -7.86
C ASN A 161 -19.68 -4.07 -8.87
N LYS A 162 -20.75 -3.87 -9.65
CA LYS A 162 -21.15 -4.81 -10.72
C LYS A 162 -20.04 -5.00 -11.75
N VAL A 163 -19.40 -3.91 -12.16
CA VAL A 163 -18.31 -3.96 -13.14
C VAL A 163 -17.11 -4.70 -12.56
N PHE A 164 -16.67 -4.38 -11.35
CA PHE A 164 -15.51 -5.04 -10.74
C PHE A 164 -15.78 -6.52 -10.47
N THR A 165 -16.98 -6.87 -9.96
CA THR A 165 -17.37 -8.27 -9.78
C THR A 165 -17.32 -9.03 -11.12
N LYS A 166 -17.87 -8.45 -12.19
CA LYS A 166 -17.80 -9.06 -13.52
C LYS A 166 -16.35 -9.19 -14.01
N MET A 167 -15.50 -8.18 -13.79
CA MET A 167 -14.08 -8.21 -14.19
C MET A 167 -13.28 -9.25 -13.40
N HIS A 168 -13.66 -9.58 -12.16
CA HIS A 168 -13.13 -10.71 -11.43
C HIS A 168 -13.59 -12.03 -12.07
N GLU A 169 -14.88 -12.18 -12.37
CA GLU A 169 -15.48 -13.41 -12.93
C GLU A 169 -14.96 -13.75 -14.33
N ASP A 170 -14.76 -12.75 -15.18
CA ASP A 170 -14.31 -12.95 -16.57
C ASP A 170 -12.77 -12.88 -16.75
N GLY A 171 -12.02 -12.67 -15.65
CA GLY A 171 -10.57 -12.66 -15.64
C GLY A 171 -9.92 -11.35 -16.12
N ALA A 172 -10.71 -10.33 -16.45
CA ALA A 172 -10.16 -9.06 -16.97
C ALA A 172 -9.23 -8.35 -15.96
N LEU A 173 -9.50 -8.43 -14.66
CA LEU A 173 -8.59 -7.87 -13.64
C LEU A 173 -7.29 -8.70 -13.56
N SER A 174 -7.36 -10.03 -13.62
CA SER A 174 -6.20 -10.92 -13.65
C SER A 174 -5.30 -10.63 -14.85
N ASP A 175 -5.89 -10.50 -16.05
CA ASP A 175 -5.16 -10.14 -17.28
C ASP A 175 -4.45 -8.77 -17.14
N LEU A 176 -5.12 -7.78 -16.54
CA LEU A 176 -4.52 -6.48 -16.27
C LEU A 176 -3.40 -6.57 -15.25
N SER A 177 -3.58 -7.34 -14.18
CA SER A 177 -2.55 -7.54 -13.16
C SER A 177 -1.30 -8.18 -13.75
N LEU A 178 -1.46 -9.28 -14.48
CA LEU A 178 -0.35 -9.96 -15.17
C LEU A 178 0.35 -9.06 -16.18
N LYS A 179 -0.42 -8.23 -16.91
CA LYS A 179 0.14 -7.32 -17.91
C LYS A 179 1.03 -6.21 -17.30
N TRP A 180 0.65 -5.69 -16.12
CA TRP A 180 1.30 -4.51 -15.55
C TRP A 180 2.27 -4.82 -14.41
N PHE A 181 2.07 -5.96 -13.73
CA PHE A 181 2.84 -6.34 -12.54
C PHE A 181 3.56 -7.69 -12.70
N ASP A 182 3.33 -8.42 -13.80
CA ASP A 182 3.85 -9.77 -14.03
C ASP A 182 3.38 -10.81 -12.98
N VAL A 183 2.42 -10.45 -12.13
CA VAL A 183 1.82 -11.29 -11.08
C VAL A 183 0.32 -11.02 -10.98
N ASP A 184 -0.46 -12.05 -10.66
CA ASP A 184 -1.89 -11.91 -10.40
C ASP A 184 -2.14 -11.47 -8.95
N LEU A 185 -2.45 -10.20 -8.76
CA LEU A 185 -2.76 -9.57 -7.48
C LEU A 185 -4.27 -9.48 -7.20
N THR A 186 -5.11 -10.16 -7.98
CA THR A 186 -6.58 -10.05 -7.87
C THR A 186 -7.20 -11.06 -6.92
N GLN A 187 -6.40 -11.96 -6.36
CA GLN A 187 -6.82 -12.95 -5.39
C GLN A 187 -6.45 -12.48 -3.97
N ALA A 188 -7.39 -12.61 -3.04
CA ALA A 188 -7.09 -12.36 -1.63
C ALA A 188 -5.94 -13.28 -1.18
N PRO A 189 -4.97 -12.78 -0.40
CA PRO A 189 -3.93 -13.63 0.16
C PRO A 189 -4.54 -14.69 1.08
N ASN A 190 -4.01 -15.92 0.99
CA ASN A 190 -4.46 -17.08 1.78
C ASN A 190 -3.91 -17.02 3.19
#